data_ddc885ab7acae82422eb743a876d3fc4
#
_entry.id   ddc885ab7acae82422eb743a876d3fc4
#
_cell.length_a   1.000
_cell.length_b   1.000
_cell.length_c   1.000
_cell.angle_alpha   90.00
_cell.angle_beta   90.00
_cell.angle_gamma   90.00
#
_symmetry.space_group_name_H-M   'P 1'
#
loop_
_entity.id
_entity.type
_entity.pdbx_description
1 polymer ?
#
loop_
_entity_poly.entity_id
_entity_poly.type
_entity_poly.pdbx_seq_one_letter_code
_entity_poly.pdbx_strand_id
1 'polypeptide(L)'
;MFITFVNIEAARERETYLSIAKGEVSKLENVKGVYLTFGESDVVVVHEAENLAGGVLTAVKIRNIPGVTKTKTIVCLKIEDVFG
;
A
#
# COMPACT_ATOMS: atom_id res chain seq x y z
N MET A 1 -9.98 7.10 1.68
CA MET A 1 -8.54 6.86 1.49
C MET A 1 -8.11 5.61 2.25
N PHE A 2 -7.19 4.89 1.67
CA PHE A 2 -6.61 3.70 2.29
C PHE A 2 -5.10 3.88 2.41
N ILE A 3 -4.52 3.35 3.46
CA ILE A 3 -3.07 3.29 3.61
C ILE A 3 -2.70 1.85 3.89
N THR A 4 -1.84 1.27 3.05
CA THR A 4 -1.33 -0.08 3.22
C THR A 4 0.13 -0.03 3.63
N PHE A 5 0.40 -0.59 4.80
CA PHE A 5 1.74 -0.74 5.34
C PHE A 5 2.30 -2.09 4.89
N VAL A 6 3.50 -2.07 4.35
CA VAL A 6 4.11 -3.25 3.72
C VAL A 6 5.43 -3.60 4.38
N ASN A 7 5.59 -4.86 4.74
CA ASN A 7 6.87 -5.41 5.19
C ASN A 7 7.45 -6.28 4.09
N ILE A 8 8.76 -6.18 3.90
CA ILE A 8 9.49 -6.82 2.82
C ILE A 8 10.55 -7.75 3.38
N GLU A 9 10.72 -8.90 2.71
CA GLU A 9 11.75 -9.87 3.05
C GLU A 9 13.14 -9.25 2.89
N ALA A 10 13.95 -9.29 3.96
CA ALA A 10 15.27 -8.63 3.99
C ALA A 10 16.20 -9.04 2.85
N ALA A 11 16.20 -10.32 2.48
CA ALA A 11 17.06 -10.82 1.41
C ALA A 11 16.69 -10.30 0.01
N ARG A 12 15.49 -9.73 -0.14
CA ARG A 12 14.95 -9.30 -1.43
C ARG A 12 14.49 -7.85 -1.45
N GLU A 13 14.94 -7.05 -0.50
CA GLU A 13 14.50 -5.66 -0.36
C GLU A 13 14.60 -4.85 -1.64
N ARG A 14 15.79 -4.81 -2.24
CA ARG A 14 16.01 -4.00 -3.43
C ARG A 14 15.09 -4.37 -4.58
N GLU A 15 14.98 -5.65 -4.87
CA GLU A 15 14.12 -6.15 -5.96
C GLU A 15 12.66 -5.79 -5.72
N THR A 16 12.21 -5.94 -4.49
CA THR A 16 10.83 -5.67 -4.12
C THR A 16 10.54 -4.18 -4.13
N TYR A 17 11.44 -3.33 -3.63
CA TYR A 17 11.28 -1.88 -3.72
C TYR A 17 11.17 -1.42 -5.16
N LEU A 18 12.03 -1.92 -6.06
CA LEU A 18 11.98 -1.55 -7.47
C LEU A 18 10.71 -2.05 -8.14
N SER A 19 10.25 -3.24 -7.79
CA SER A 19 9.01 -3.80 -8.30
C SER A 19 7.80 -2.93 -7.91
N ILE A 20 7.76 -2.48 -6.67
CA ILE A 20 6.69 -1.59 -6.19
C ILE A 20 6.78 -0.21 -6.83
N ALA A 21 7.98 0.39 -6.81
CA ALA A 21 8.16 1.78 -7.25
C ALA A 21 8.04 1.97 -8.76
N LYS A 22 8.50 1.01 -9.55
CA LYS A 22 8.52 1.09 -11.02
C LYS A 22 7.60 0.08 -11.69
N GLY A 23 7.01 -0.80 -10.92
CA GLY A 23 6.20 -1.89 -11.41
C GLY A 23 4.71 -1.59 -11.39
N GLU A 24 3.94 -2.64 -11.22
CA GLU A 24 2.48 -2.62 -11.33
C GLU A 24 1.77 -1.74 -10.31
N VAL A 25 2.30 -1.63 -9.08
CA VAL A 25 1.62 -0.90 -8.00
C VAL A 25 1.56 0.59 -8.28
N SER A 26 2.70 1.21 -8.59
CA SER A 26 2.76 2.65 -8.83
C SER A 26 2.01 3.08 -10.09
N LYS A 27 1.73 2.14 -11.00
CA LYS A 27 1.00 2.40 -12.24
C LYS A 27 -0.51 2.27 -12.09
N LEU A 28 -1.01 1.77 -10.97
CA LEU A 28 -2.44 1.67 -10.73
C LEU A 28 -3.03 3.08 -10.56
N GLU A 29 -4.11 3.37 -11.27
CA GLU A 29 -4.76 4.69 -11.23
C GLU A 29 -5.17 5.11 -9.83
N ASN A 30 -5.56 4.17 -9.01
CA ASN A 30 -6.04 4.43 -7.67
C ASN A 30 -4.91 4.58 -6.62
N VAL A 31 -3.66 4.34 -6.99
CA VAL A 31 -2.51 4.55 -6.11
C VAL A 31 -2.07 6.00 -6.21
N LYS A 32 -2.06 6.70 -5.08
CA LYS A 32 -1.74 8.13 -5.00
C LYS A 32 -0.33 8.40 -4.53
N GLY A 33 0.31 7.45 -3.89
CA GLY A 33 1.69 7.59 -3.46
C GLY A 33 2.26 6.28 -2.95
N VAL A 34 3.56 6.13 -3.12
CA VAL A 34 4.33 4.98 -2.64
C VAL A 34 5.57 5.54 -1.96
N TYR A 35 5.76 5.21 -0.69
CA TYR A 35 6.81 5.82 0.12
C TYR A 35 7.67 4.76 0.79
N LEU A 36 8.99 4.98 0.75
CA LEU A 36 9.92 4.21 1.56
C LEU A 36 9.83 4.71 3.00
N THR A 37 9.72 3.80 3.95
CA THR A 37 9.61 4.16 5.36
C THR A 37 10.68 3.45 6.20
N PHE A 38 10.95 4.01 7.37
CA PHE A 38 11.90 3.44 8.33
C PHE A 38 11.19 3.31 9.67
N GLY A 39 11.02 2.08 10.15
CA GLY A 39 10.28 1.77 11.37
C GLY A 39 9.70 0.38 11.30
N GLU A 40 8.46 0.22 11.74
CA GLU A 40 7.80 -1.09 11.72
C GLU A 40 7.47 -1.60 10.32
N SER A 41 7.31 -0.69 9.37
CA SER A 41 7.01 -1.03 7.98
C SER A 41 8.11 -0.53 7.06
N ASP A 42 8.27 -1.19 5.93
CA ASP A 42 9.30 -0.86 4.94
C ASP A 42 8.78 0.06 3.84
N VAL A 43 7.51 -0.08 3.48
CA VAL A 43 6.87 0.73 2.43
C VAL A 43 5.46 1.08 2.88
N VAL A 44 5.02 2.26 2.49
CA VAL A 44 3.63 2.71 2.69
C VAL A 44 3.05 3.07 1.33
N VAL A 45 1.87 2.52 1.04
CA VAL A 45 1.12 2.80 -0.19
C VAL A 45 -0.17 3.52 0.17
N VAL A 46 -0.35 4.71 -0.39
CA VAL A 46 -1.59 5.48 -0.23
C VAL A 46 -2.44 5.26 -1.48
N HIS A 47 -3.65 4.80 -1.30
CA HIS A 47 -4.53 4.50 -2.43
C HIS A 47 -5.99 4.87 -2.14
N GLU A 48 -6.76 5.04 -3.20
CA GLU A 48 -8.16 5.44 -3.15
C GLU A 48 -9.05 4.35 -3.74
N ALA A 49 -10.32 4.34 -3.34
CA ALA A 49 -11.34 3.50 -3.94
C ALA A 49 -12.71 4.08 -3.65
N GLU A 50 -13.67 3.78 -4.52
CA GLU A 50 -15.05 4.25 -4.35
C GLU A 50 -15.78 3.50 -3.20
N ASN A 51 -15.30 2.30 -2.90
CA ASN A 51 -15.89 1.47 -1.85
C ASN A 51 -14.81 0.64 -1.15
N LEU A 52 -15.21 0.01 -0.06
CA LEU A 52 -14.30 -0.80 0.74
C LEU A 52 -13.73 -1.97 -0.05
N ALA A 53 -14.55 -2.64 -0.85
CA ALA A 53 -14.11 -3.78 -1.65
C ALA A 53 -12.98 -3.41 -2.62
N GLY A 54 -13.07 -2.24 -3.25
CA GLY A 54 -12.02 -1.75 -4.14
C GLY A 54 -10.69 -1.50 -3.43
N GLY A 55 -10.75 -0.94 -2.23
CA GLY A 55 -9.56 -0.72 -1.41
C GLY A 55 -8.92 -2.04 -0.97
N VAL A 56 -9.74 -3.00 -0.56
CA VAL A 56 -9.26 -4.34 -0.19
C VAL A 56 -8.62 -5.04 -1.38
N LEU A 57 -9.21 -4.92 -2.57
CA LEU A 57 -8.66 -5.53 -3.79
C LEU A 57 -7.25 -4.99 -4.08
N THR A 58 -7.04 -3.69 -3.96
CA THR A 58 -5.71 -3.09 -4.14
C THR A 58 -4.73 -3.64 -3.09
N ALA A 59 -5.16 -3.74 -1.84
CA ALA A 59 -4.32 -4.29 -0.77
C ALA A 59 -3.93 -5.74 -1.06
N VAL A 60 -4.84 -6.54 -1.60
CA VAL A 60 -4.57 -7.94 -1.98
C VAL A 60 -3.53 -8.00 -3.11
N LYS A 61 -3.63 -7.12 -4.09
CA LYS A 61 -2.64 -7.05 -5.18
C LYS A 61 -1.24 -6.73 -4.63
N ILE A 62 -1.17 -5.80 -3.68
CA ILE A 62 0.10 -5.43 -3.03
C ILE A 62 0.67 -6.64 -2.26
N ARG A 63 -0.18 -7.31 -1.49
CA ARG A 63 0.24 -8.48 -0.70
C ARG A 63 0.79 -9.61 -1.54
N ASN A 64 0.34 -9.74 -2.78
CA ASN A 64 0.77 -10.81 -3.69
C ASN A 64 2.07 -10.51 -4.43
N ILE A 65 2.68 -9.36 -4.20
CA ILE A 65 3.98 -9.04 -4.81
C ILE A 65 5.06 -9.93 -4.20
N PRO A 66 5.89 -10.59 -5.03
CA PRO A 66 7.01 -11.38 -4.51
C PRO A 66 7.93 -10.55 -3.62
N GLY A 67 8.26 -11.08 -2.45
CA GLY A 67 9.09 -10.39 -1.48
C GLY A 67 8.30 -9.65 -0.40
N VAL A 68 7.01 -9.45 -0.58
CA VAL A 68 6.15 -8.89 0.47
C VAL A 68 5.80 -10.00 1.46
N THR A 69 6.12 -9.79 2.74
CA THR A 69 5.90 -10.77 3.80
C THR A 69 4.65 -10.52 4.59
N LYS A 70 4.30 -9.25 4.78
CA LYS A 70 3.16 -8.86 5.60
C LYS A 70 2.61 -7.53 5.13
N THR A 71 1.31 -7.37 5.18
CA THR A 71 0.65 -6.09 4.91
C THR A 71 -0.39 -5.80 5.99
N LYS A 72 -0.62 -4.51 6.22
CA LYS A 72 -1.68 -4.02 7.09
C LYS A 72 -2.32 -2.83 6.39
N THR A 73 -3.62 -2.87 6.20
CA THR A 73 -4.35 -1.79 5.53
C THR A 73 -5.29 -1.12 6.51
N ILE A 74 -5.27 0.21 6.54
CA ILE A 74 -6.20 1.01 7.31
C ILE A 74 -7.07 1.84 6.38
N VAL A 75 -8.29 2.11 6.83
CA VAL A 75 -9.23 2.99 6.14
C VAL A 75 -9.16 4.35 6.82
N CYS A 76 -8.94 5.41 6.03
CA CYS A 76 -8.84 6.77 6.53
C CYS A 76 -10.06 7.57 6.10
N LEU A 77 -10.71 8.22 7.05
CA LEU A 77 -11.83 9.12 6.82
C LEU A 77 -11.46 10.49 7.34
N LYS A 78 -11.91 11.53 6.66
CA LYS A 78 -11.74 12.88 7.20
C LYS A 78 -12.62 13.03 8.43
N ILE A 79 -12.11 13.68 9.45
CA ILE A 79 -12.85 13.90 10.69
C ILE A 79 -14.16 14.66 10.42
N GLU A 80 -14.11 15.68 9.58
CA GLU A 80 -15.29 16.46 9.22
C GLU A 80 -16.36 15.66 8.47
N ASP A 81 -15.98 14.60 7.76
CA ASP A 81 -16.97 13.76 7.07
C ASP A 81 -17.75 12.87 8.04
N VAL A 82 -17.22 12.65 9.24
CA VAL A 82 -17.86 11.85 10.28
C VAL A 82 -18.60 12.71 11.30
N PHE A 83 -17.97 13.79 11.74
CA PHE A 83 -18.48 14.61 12.84
C PHE A 83 -19.03 15.97 12.41
N GLY A 84 -19.06 16.22 11.15
CA GLY A 84 -19.62 17.44 10.61
C GLY A 84 -18.73 18.63 10.67
#